data_bca67ed7f13be182bdcf64731ff131bf
#
_entry.id   bca67ed7f13be182bdcf64731ff131bf
#
_cell.length_a   1.000
_cell.length_b   1.000
_cell.length_c   1.000
_cell.angle_alpha   90.00
_cell.angle_beta   90.00
_cell.angle_gamma   90.00
#
_symmetry.space_group_name_H-M   'P 1'
#
loop_
_entity.id
_entity.type
_entity.pdbx_description
1 polymer ?
#
loop_
_entity_poly.entity_id
_entity_poly.type
_entity_poly.pdbx_seq_one_letter_code
_entity_poly.pdbx_strand_id
1 'polypeptide(L)'
;MRFNQFSYIPLSIQEAEKELRELGFSVSLEKSAKANLEDFLRKCFFQYEDRDIPLANWLADFDTDLLTFFQSDKALTSEVFYMVALQLLDFIPHVDFEEVNTFIEKTAFPIAFQEEEFLLNLHQLLATRQKTGMTLIDKLLSLGLLPADNHYHYFNGKSLASFDTSQIIREVVYVETGLDSDQDGKKDLIRVHILRPQTDQALPTTLTASPYHQGTNPVANDKKMHKMEGLLSSKPAHKIEVEVKPIPQVA
;
A
#
# COMPACT_ATOMS: atom_id res chain seq x y z
N MET A 1 -5.25 -17.51 -7.20
CA MET A 1 -4.71 -16.32 -6.51
C MET A 1 -5.27 -15.07 -7.19
N ARG A 2 -5.52 -14.00 -6.47
CA ARG A 2 -5.99 -12.74 -7.09
C ARG A 2 -4.82 -11.75 -7.09
N PHE A 3 -4.22 -11.49 -8.23
CA PHE A 3 -3.12 -10.54 -8.38
C PHE A 3 -3.56 -9.09 -8.20
N ASN A 4 -4.79 -8.77 -8.61
CA ASN A 4 -5.32 -7.42 -8.46
C ASN A 4 -6.72 -7.49 -7.84
N GLN A 5 -6.90 -6.88 -6.67
CA GLN A 5 -8.20 -6.79 -5.98
C GLN A 5 -8.86 -5.42 -6.15
N PHE A 6 -8.13 -4.44 -6.68
CA PHE A 6 -8.64 -3.09 -6.90
C PHE A 6 -8.92 -2.89 -8.39
N SER A 7 -9.91 -2.09 -8.68
CA SER A 7 -10.13 -1.65 -10.05
C SER A 7 -8.93 -0.84 -10.50
N TYR A 8 -8.31 -1.25 -11.60
CA TYR A 8 -7.30 -0.46 -12.28
C TYR A 8 -8.03 0.56 -13.16
N ILE A 9 -7.68 1.83 -13.03
CA ILE A 9 -8.24 2.90 -13.85
C ILE A 9 -7.39 2.95 -15.12
N PRO A 10 -7.99 2.74 -16.33
CA PRO A 10 -7.25 2.85 -17.57
C PRO A 10 -6.66 4.26 -17.74
N LEU A 11 -5.41 4.32 -18.13
CA LEU A 11 -4.64 5.54 -18.37
C LEU A 11 -4.11 5.54 -19.80
N SER A 12 -3.83 6.73 -20.33
CA SER A 12 -2.95 6.86 -21.49
C SER A 12 -1.51 6.58 -21.08
N ILE A 13 -0.67 6.23 -22.06
CA ILE A 13 0.74 5.97 -21.78
C ILE A 13 1.47 7.21 -21.27
N GLN A 14 1.04 8.42 -21.69
CA GLN A 14 1.56 9.70 -21.21
C GLN A 14 1.21 9.95 -19.74
N GLU A 15 -0.01 9.61 -19.31
CA GLU A 15 -0.42 9.70 -17.91
C GLU A 15 0.36 8.69 -17.06
N ALA A 16 0.58 7.47 -17.57
CA ALA A 16 1.40 6.47 -16.88
C ALA A 16 2.86 6.94 -16.73
N GLU A 17 3.48 7.50 -17.79
CA GLU A 17 4.82 8.11 -17.69
C GLU A 17 4.85 9.18 -16.60
N LYS A 18 3.87 10.09 -16.60
CA LYS A 18 3.79 11.19 -15.64
C LYS A 18 3.72 10.67 -14.21
N GLU A 19 2.78 9.77 -13.91
CA GLU A 19 2.64 9.20 -12.56
C GLU A 19 3.92 8.45 -12.12
N LEU A 20 4.54 7.67 -12.99
CA LEU A 20 5.79 6.97 -12.69
C LEU A 20 6.92 7.96 -12.36
N ARG A 21 7.04 9.04 -13.11
CA ARG A 21 8.07 10.07 -12.86
C ARG A 21 7.83 10.86 -11.58
N GLU A 22 6.58 11.19 -11.26
CA GLU A 22 6.19 11.82 -9.99
C GLU A 22 6.53 10.92 -8.78
N LEU A 23 6.52 9.62 -8.95
CA LEU A 23 6.98 8.63 -7.95
C LEU A 23 8.50 8.42 -7.94
N GLY A 24 9.24 9.16 -8.77
CA GLY A 24 10.69 9.13 -8.79
C GLY A 24 11.31 8.02 -9.64
N PHE A 25 10.54 7.39 -10.54
CA PHE A 25 11.10 6.48 -11.55
C PHE A 25 11.70 7.27 -12.72
N SER A 26 12.89 6.90 -13.17
CA SER A 26 13.61 7.56 -14.28
C SER A 26 13.18 7.03 -15.64
N VAL A 27 11.90 6.74 -15.83
CA VAL A 27 11.36 6.20 -17.08
C VAL A 27 10.99 7.31 -18.08
N SER A 28 10.96 6.96 -19.37
CA SER A 28 10.58 7.90 -20.43
C SER A 28 10.09 7.17 -21.68
N LEU A 29 9.13 7.79 -22.38
CA LEU A 29 8.66 7.33 -23.70
C LEU A 29 9.76 7.37 -24.79
N GLU A 30 10.82 8.15 -24.58
CA GLU A 30 11.95 8.23 -25.50
C GLU A 30 12.95 7.08 -25.37
N LYS A 31 12.85 6.30 -24.26
CA LYS A 31 13.73 5.16 -23.99
C LYS A 31 13.12 3.86 -24.53
N SER A 32 13.99 2.91 -24.88
CA SER A 32 13.53 1.55 -25.18
C SER A 32 12.88 0.90 -23.97
N ALA A 33 12.03 -0.10 -24.19
CA ALA A 33 11.41 -0.88 -23.11
C ALA A 33 12.47 -1.51 -22.19
N LYS A 34 13.58 -2.00 -22.75
CA LYS A 34 14.70 -2.57 -22.00
C LYS A 34 15.35 -1.55 -21.07
N ALA A 35 15.64 -0.34 -21.55
CA ALA A 35 16.22 0.74 -20.74
C ALA A 35 15.26 1.22 -19.64
N ASN A 36 13.97 1.32 -19.95
CA ASN A 36 12.96 1.65 -18.96
C ASN A 36 12.84 0.58 -17.87
N LEU A 37 12.94 -0.70 -18.24
CA LEU A 37 12.94 -1.80 -17.25
C LEU A 37 14.15 -1.72 -16.34
N GLU A 38 15.34 -1.47 -16.88
CA GLU A 38 16.57 -1.34 -16.10
C GLU A 38 16.46 -0.19 -15.09
N ASP A 39 16.07 1.00 -15.52
CA ASP A 39 15.90 2.16 -14.66
C ASP A 39 14.83 1.94 -13.57
N PHE A 40 13.73 1.28 -13.94
CA PHE A 40 12.69 0.90 -13.00
C PHE A 40 13.22 -0.04 -11.90
N LEU A 41 13.97 -1.07 -12.29
CA LEU A 41 14.55 -2.02 -11.34
C LEU A 41 15.60 -1.38 -10.44
N ARG A 42 16.46 -0.52 -10.99
CA ARG A 42 17.45 0.22 -10.20
C ARG A 42 16.80 1.10 -9.14
N LYS A 43 15.62 1.65 -9.40
CA LYS A 43 14.82 2.35 -8.39
C LYS A 43 14.30 1.40 -7.32
N CYS A 44 13.85 0.20 -7.69
CA CYS A 44 13.37 -0.81 -6.74
C CYS A 44 14.47 -1.34 -5.79
N PHE A 45 15.75 -1.15 -6.13
CA PHE A 45 16.90 -1.69 -5.39
C PHE A 45 17.85 -0.63 -4.86
N PHE A 46 17.42 0.63 -4.70
CA PHE A 46 18.30 1.73 -4.32
C PHE A 46 18.95 1.57 -2.92
N GLN A 47 18.40 0.71 -2.08
CA GLN A 47 18.93 0.40 -0.76
C GLN A 47 20.30 -0.30 -0.78
N TYR A 48 20.73 -0.77 -1.94
CA TYR A 48 22.05 -1.36 -2.11
C TYR A 48 23.04 -0.28 -2.58
N GLU A 49 24.21 -0.20 -1.94
CA GLU A 49 25.29 0.71 -2.35
C GLU A 49 25.74 0.39 -3.77
N ASP A 50 26.00 -0.89 -4.03
CA ASP A 50 26.24 -1.41 -5.38
C ASP A 50 24.91 -1.89 -6.00
N ARG A 51 24.40 -1.09 -6.93
CA ARG A 51 23.13 -1.36 -7.61
C ARG A 51 23.19 -2.50 -8.63
N ASP A 52 24.36 -3.00 -8.94
CA ASP A 52 24.53 -4.15 -9.85
C ASP A 52 24.38 -5.47 -9.12
N ILE A 53 24.66 -5.53 -7.81
CA ILE A 53 24.47 -6.75 -7.01
C ILE A 53 23.05 -7.30 -7.09
N PRO A 54 21.96 -6.52 -6.90
CA PRO A 54 20.62 -7.04 -7.06
C PRO A 54 20.35 -7.59 -8.46
N LEU A 55 20.81 -6.89 -9.49
CA LEU A 55 20.62 -7.32 -10.88
C LEU A 55 21.34 -8.63 -11.18
N ALA A 56 22.53 -8.82 -10.61
CA ALA A 56 23.29 -10.08 -10.75
C ALA A 56 22.66 -11.27 -10.01
N ASN A 57 21.80 -11.01 -9.02
CA ASN A 57 21.11 -12.05 -8.24
C ASN A 57 19.70 -12.37 -8.74
N TRP A 58 19.19 -11.59 -9.70
CA TRP A 58 17.87 -11.81 -10.28
C TRP A 58 17.98 -12.36 -11.70
N LEU A 59 17.00 -13.14 -12.11
CA LEU A 59 17.00 -13.83 -13.39
C LEU A 59 16.23 -13.04 -14.45
N ALA A 60 16.83 -12.94 -15.64
CA ALA A 60 16.15 -12.53 -16.87
C ALA A 60 15.45 -13.74 -17.53
N ASP A 61 16.11 -14.87 -17.52
CA ASP A 61 15.62 -16.20 -17.86
C ASP A 61 16.30 -17.24 -16.95
N PHE A 62 16.00 -18.53 -17.08
CA PHE A 62 16.54 -19.56 -16.19
C PHE A 62 18.06 -19.77 -16.27
N ASP A 63 18.70 -19.24 -17.33
CA ASP A 63 20.13 -19.40 -17.60
C ASP A 63 20.90 -18.07 -17.55
N THR A 64 20.21 -16.94 -17.44
CA THR A 64 20.81 -15.60 -17.56
C THR A 64 20.35 -14.69 -16.42
N ASP A 65 21.28 -14.08 -15.70
CA ASP A 65 20.96 -13.04 -14.74
C ASP A 65 20.64 -11.70 -15.44
N LEU A 66 19.97 -10.80 -14.68
CA LEU A 66 19.53 -9.50 -15.20
C LEU A 66 20.71 -8.58 -15.58
N LEU A 67 21.82 -8.62 -14.83
CA LEU A 67 22.97 -7.77 -15.14
C LEU A 67 23.56 -8.15 -16.49
N THR A 68 23.80 -9.45 -16.69
CA THR A 68 24.28 -10.01 -17.99
C THR A 68 23.30 -9.68 -19.12
N PHE A 69 21.99 -9.82 -18.86
CA PHE A 69 20.96 -9.49 -19.83
C PHE A 69 21.02 -8.01 -20.24
N PHE A 70 21.09 -7.06 -19.28
CA PHE A 70 21.14 -5.63 -19.61
C PHE A 70 22.41 -5.23 -20.36
N GLN A 71 23.52 -5.89 -20.10
CA GLN A 71 24.79 -5.67 -20.81
C GLN A 71 24.84 -6.30 -22.22
N SER A 72 23.89 -7.16 -22.56
CA SER A 72 23.81 -7.83 -23.86
C SER A 72 23.02 -7.01 -24.88
N ASP A 73 23.13 -7.40 -26.17
CA ASP A 73 22.31 -6.84 -27.25
C ASP A 73 20.93 -7.53 -27.39
N LYS A 74 20.58 -8.44 -26.47
CA LYS A 74 19.29 -9.13 -26.51
C LYS A 74 18.14 -8.14 -26.28
N ALA A 75 17.09 -8.25 -27.08
CA ALA A 75 15.87 -7.47 -26.91
C ALA A 75 15.08 -7.93 -25.69
N LEU A 76 14.29 -7.03 -25.11
CA LEU A 76 13.31 -7.38 -24.08
C LEU A 76 12.16 -8.18 -24.72
N THR A 77 11.94 -9.38 -24.22
CA THR A 77 10.82 -10.24 -24.63
C THR A 77 9.76 -10.29 -23.56
N SER A 78 8.56 -10.79 -23.90
CA SER A 78 7.50 -11.04 -22.92
C SER A 78 7.94 -12.00 -21.82
N GLU A 79 8.73 -13.01 -22.15
CA GLU A 79 9.23 -13.99 -21.19
C GLU A 79 10.16 -13.36 -20.14
N VAL A 80 11.11 -12.53 -20.59
CA VAL A 80 11.98 -11.76 -19.68
C VAL A 80 11.15 -10.81 -18.80
N PHE A 81 10.20 -10.09 -19.39
CA PHE A 81 9.33 -9.21 -18.62
C PHE A 81 8.55 -9.99 -17.54
N TYR A 82 7.95 -11.12 -17.89
CA TYR A 82 7.20 -11.92 -16.93
C TYR A 82 8.10 -12.57 -15.87
N MET A 83 9.29 -13.04 -16.22
CA MET A 83 10.28 -13.53 -15.27
C MET A 83 10.59 -12.47 -14.20
N VAL A 84 10.85 -11.25 -14.64
CA VAL A 84 11.15 -10.11 -13.75
C VAL A 84 9.91 -9.70 -12.93
N ALA A 85 8.75 -9.60 -13.57
CA ALA A 85 7.50 -9.24 -12.90
C ALA A 85 7.15 -10.24 -11.78
N LEU A 86 7.30 -11.53 -12.03
CA LEU A 86 7.04 -12.58 -11.04
C LEU A 86 7.99 -12.45 -9.84
N GLN A 87 9.28 -12.22 -10.08
CA GLN A 87 10.25 -12.02 -8.99
C GLN A 87 9.94 -10.75 -8.17
N LEU A 88 9.55 -9.64 -8.80
CA LEU A 88 9.08 -8.43 -8.09
C LEU A 88 7.83 -8.69 -7.24
N LEU A 89 7.01 -9.64 -7.64
CA LEU A 89 5.81 -10.06 -6.94
C LEU A 89 6.04 -11.18 -5.92
N ASP A 90 7.32 -11.44 -5.55
CA ASP A 90 7.75 -12.43 -4.55
C ASP A 90 7.53 -13.90 -4.97
N PHE A 91 7.46 -14.18 -6.28
CA PHE A 91 7.51 -15.55 -6.79
C PHE A 91 8.95 -15.93 -7.10
N ILE A 92 9.37 -17.10 -6.63
CA ILE A 92 10.75 -17.56 -6.71
C ILE A 92 10.87 -18.56 -7.86
N PRO A 93 11.72 -18.28 -8.88
CA PRO A 93 12.03 -19.25 -9.93
C PRO A 93 12.52 -20.58 -9.35
N HIS A 94 12.22 -21.70 -10.00
CA HIS A 94 12.49 -23.06 -9.55
C HIS A 94 11.80 -23.51 -8.24
N VAL A 95 11.06 -22.63 -7.57
CA VAL A 95 10.29 -22.94 -6.36
C VAL A 95 8.80 -22.80 -6.62
N ASP A 96 8.39 -21.64 -7.14
CA ASP A 96 6.99 -21.34 -7.41
C ASP A 96 6.59 -21.68 -8.85
N PHE A 97 7.55 -21.68 -9.77
CA PHE A 97 7.34 -21.99 -11.17
C PHE A 97 8.62 -22.52 -11.84
N GLU A 98 8.46 -23.45 -12.79
CA GLU A 98 9.51 -24.06 -13.61
C GLU A 98 9.50 -23.52 -15.04
N GLU A 99 8.41 -22.87 -15.45
CA GLU A 99 8.23 -22.33 -16.78
C GLU A 99 7.31 -21.12 -16.72
N VAL A 100 7.79 -19.99 -17.22
CA VAL A 100 7.16 -18.66 -17.06
C VAL A 100 5.79 -18.61 -17.72
N ASN A 101 5.70 -18.98 -19.00
CA ASN A 101 4.47 -18.80 -19.76
C ASN A 101 3.35 -19.69 -19.24
N THR A 102 3.65 -20.92 -18.89
CA THR A 102 2.69 -21.83 -18.24
C THR A 102 2.18 -21.26 -16.90
N PHE A 103 3.04 -20.64 -16.12
CA PHE A 103 2.63 -20.00 -14.87
C PHE A 103 1.73 -18.79 -15.10
N ILE A 104 2.07 -17.93 -16.05
CA ILE A 104 1.28 -16.75 -16.46
C ILE A 104 -0.13 -17.15 -16.90
N GLU A 105 -0.24 -18.16 -17.76
CA GLU A 105 -1.53 -18.68 -18.23
C GLU A 105 -2.36 -19.28 -17.09
N LYS A 106 -1.75 -20.16 -16.30
CA LYS A 106 -2.40 -20.85 -15.17
C LYS A 106 -2.93 -19.91 -14.10
N THR A 107 -2.23 -18.80 -13.89
CA THR A 107 -2.58 -17.83 -12.85
C THR A 107 -3.46 -16.70 -13.35
N ALA A 108 -3.75 -16.64 -14.65
CA ALA A 108 -4.43 -15.53 -15.30
C ALA A 108 -3.76 -14.18 -14.92
N PHE A 109 -2.47 -14.08 -15.21
CA PHE A 109 -1.68 -12.91 -14.87
C PHE A 109 -2.31 -11.64 -15.50
N PRO A 110 -2.45 -10.54 -14.77
CA PRO A 110 -3.30 -9.43 -15.19
C PRO A 110 -2.69 -8.51 -16.26
N ILE A 111 -1.42 -8.71 -16.62
CA ILE A 111 -0.69 -7.84 -17.53
C ILE A 111 -0.37 -8.60 -18.80
N ALA A 112 -0.82 -8.08 -19.93
CA ALA A 112 -0.38 -8.53 -21.27
C ALA A 112 0.80 -7.65 -21.70
N PHE A 113 1.97 -8.27 -21.91
CA PHE A 113 3.15 -7.55 -22.35
C PHE A 113 2.94 -6.94 -23.75
N GLN A 114 3.22 -5.64 -23.87
CA GLN A 114 3.21 -4.89 -25.12
C GLN A 114 4.38 -3.92 -25.09
N GLU A 115 5.34 -4.08 -26.01
CA GLU A 115 6.56 -3.28 -26.03
C GLU A 115 6.26 -1.80 -26.27
N GLU A 116 5.31 -1.50 -27.14
CA GLU A 116 4.88 -0.14 -27.49
C GLU A 116 4.16 0.56 -26.31
N GLU A 117 3.56 -0.21 -25.42
CA GLU A 117 2.84 0.28 -24.23
C GLU A 117 3.60 -0.05 -22.93
N PHE A 118 4.92 -0.20 -23.00
CA PHE A 118 5.70 -0.74 -21.89
C PHE A 118 5.56 0.04 -20.59
N LEU A 119 5.43 1.35 -20.63
CA LEU A 119 5.21 2.16 -19.42
C LEU A 119 3.87 1.86 -18.77
N LEU A 120 2.83 1.50 -19.54
CA LEU A 120 1.58 0.99 -18.96
C LEU A 120 1.78 -0.37 -18.30
N ASN A 121 2.62 -1.25 -18.87
CA ASN A 121 2.93 -2.53 -18.23
C ASN A 121 3.65 -2.33 -16.88
N LEU A 122 4.60 -1.40 -16.77
CA LEU A 122 5.26 -1.05 -15.50
C LEU A 122 4.28 -0.45 -14.49
N HIS A 123 3.41 0.44 -14.95
CA HIS A 123 2.38 1.05 -14.13
C HIS A 123 1.39 0.00 -13.59
N GLN A 124 0.91 -0.91 -14.43
CA GLN A 124 0.05 -2.02 -14.02
C GLN A 124 0.76 -2.96 -13.05
N LEU A 125 2.07 -3.19 -13.24
CA LEU A 125 2.87 -4.01 -12.35
C LEU A 125 2.92 -3.44 -10.94
N LEU A 126 3.08 -2.13 -10.80
CA LEU A 126 2.99 -1.46 -9.49
C LEU A 126 1.63 -1.64 -8.80
N ALA A 127 0.55 -1.69 -9.56
CA ALA A 127 -0.80 -1.95 -9.05
C ALA A 127 -1.07 -3.43 -8.73
N THR A 128 -0.19 -4.33 -9.17
CA THR A 128 -0.39 -5.78 -9.03
C THR A 128 0.00 -6.25 -7.64
N ARG A 129 -0.74 -7.23 -7.11
CA ARG A 129 -0.48 -7.81 -5.79
C ARG A 129 0.61 -8.84 -5.84
N GLN A 130 1.49 -8.76 -4.86
CA GLN A 130 2.48 -9.76 -4.56
C GLN A 130 1.87 -11.04 -3.96
N LYS A 131 2.65 -12.08 -3.86
CA LYS A 131 2.31 -13.34 -3.18
C LYS A 131 1.81 -13.10 -1.75
N THR A 132 2.35 -12.11 -1.06
CA THR A 132 1.97 -11.70 0.30
C THR A 132 0.63 -10.98 0.38
N GLY A 133 0.08 -10.51 -0.75
CA GLY A 133 -1.19 -9.79 -0.84
C GLY A 133 -1.09 -8.27 -0.87
N MET A 134 0.07 -7.69 -0.58
CA MET A 134 0.34 -6.25 -0.74
C MET A 134 0.55 -5.92 -2.21
N THR A 135 0.19 -4.73 -2.67
CA THR A 135 0.56 -4.29 -4.02
C THR A 135 2.05 -3.97 -4.08
N LEU A 136 2.65 -4.08 -5.27
CA LEU A 136 4.07 -3.77 -5.42
C LEU A 136 4.37 -2.32 -5.00
N ILE A 137 3.50 -1.37 -5.36
CA ILE A 137 3.71 0.03 -4.97
C ILE A 137 3.66 0.23 -3.45
N ASP A 138 2.74 -0.42 -2.74
CA ASP A 138 2.66 -0.34 -1.29
C ASP A 138 3.90 -0.96 -0.62
N LYS A 139 4.44 -2.03 -1.20
CA LYS A 139 5.72 -2.61 -0.73
C LYS A 139 6.88 -1.63 -0.90
N LEU A 140 7.02 -1.03 -2.09
CA LEU A 140 8.09 -0.06 -2.33
C LEU A 140 7.98 1.13 -1.37
N LEU A 141 6.76 1.60 -1.12
CA LEU A 141 6.51 2.66 -0.16
C LEU A 141 6.90 2.23 1.26
N SER A 142 6.50 1.04 1.69
CA SER A 142 6.82 0.51 3.03
C SER A 142 8.32 0.30 3.26
N LEU A 143 9.09 0.11 2.18
CA LEU A 143 10.55 0.01 2.21
C LEU A 143 11.25 1.37 2.13
N GLY A 144 10.50 2.49 2.04
CA GLY A 144 11.07 3.82 1.90
C GLY A 144 11.69 4.10 0.53
N LEU A 145 11.32 3.33 -0.50
CA LEU A 145 11.85 3.46 -1.85
C LEU A 145 11.13 4.52 -2.69
N LEU A 146 9.99 4.99 -2.23
CA LEU A 146 9.22 6.08 -2.81
C LEU A 146 9.30 7.31 -1.91
N PRO A 147 9.02 8.52 -2.44
CA PRO A 147 9.07 9.73 -1.64
C PRO A 147 8.17 9.63 -0.39
N ALA A 148 8.75 9.92 0.77
CA ALA A 148 8.06 10.05 2.05
C ALA A 148 8.31 11.47 2.58
N ASP A 149 7.81 12.46 1.84
CA ASP A 149 8.09 13.88 2.00
C ASP A 149 6.95 14.67 2.68
N ASN A 150 6.01 13.94 3.28
CA ASN A 150 4.80 14.49 3.89
C ASN A 150 3.85 15.21 2.89
N HIS A 151 4.03 14.95 1.59
CA HIS A 151 3.11 15.40 0.56
C HIS A 151 2.21 14.25 0.10
N TYR A 152 1.09 14.62 -0.53
CA TYR A 152 0.25 13.65 -1.20
C TYR A 152 0.90 13.15 -2.47
N HIS A 153 1.03 11.85 -2.53
CA HIS A 153 1.33 11.15 -3.77
C HIS A 153 0.12 10.31 -4.16
N TYR A 154 -0.21 10.35 -5.42
CA TYR A 154 -1.32 9.59 -5.98
C TYR A 154 -0.76 8.55 -6.95
N PHE A 155 -1.41 7.41 -6.98
CA PHE A 155 -1.11 6.37 -7.94
C PHE A 155 -2.42 5.73 -8.38
N ASN A 156 -2.69 5.77 -9.69
CA ASN A 156 -3.92 5.23 -10.29
C ASN A 156 -5.20 5.70 -9.56
N GLY A 157 -5.28 6.99 -9.26
CA GLY A 157 -6.43 7.61 -8.60
C GLY A 157 -6.55 7.33 -7.11
N LYS A 158 -5.54 6.73 -6.47
CA LYS A 158 -5.52 6.45 -5.02
C LYS A 158 -4.39 7.20 -4.36
N SER A 159 -4.64 7.76 -3.18
CA SER A 159 -3.59 8.36 -2.37
C SER A 159 -2.69 7.27 -1.76
N LEU A 160 -1.39 7.51 -1.78
CA LEU A 160 -0.39 6.66 -1.16
C LEU A 160 -0.16 7.08 0.29
N ALA A 161 0.21 6.13 1.14
CA ALA A 161 0.57 6.38 2.54
C ALA A 161 2.02 6.91 2.65
N SER A 162 2.30 8.03 1.97
CA SER A 162 3.63 8.64 1.85
C SER A 162 4.03 9.55 3.01
N PHE A 163 3.22 9.63 4.06
CA PHE A 163 3.54 10.41 5.25
C PHE A 163 4.41 9.61 6.22
N ASP A 164 5.34 10.31 6.86
CA ASP A 164 6.16 9.72 7.91
C ASP A 164 5.28 9.32 9.10
N THR A 165 5.20 8.02 9.34
CA THR A 165 4.37 7.46 10.42
C THR A 165 4.94 7.73 11.81
N SER A 166 6.22 8.09 11.93
CA SER A 166 6.84 8.48 13.20
C SER A 166 6.29 9.82 13.72
N GLN A 167 5.76 10.64 12.81
CA GLN A 167 5.20 11.97 13.12
C GLN A 167 3.66 11.99 13.10
N ILE A 168 3.03 10.82 13.19
CA ILE A 168 1.56 10.75 13.26
C ILE A 168 1.08 11.36 14.57
N ILE A 169 0.22 12.37 14.46
CA ILE A 169 -0.48 12.96 15.59
C ILE A 169 -1.69 12.09 15.93
N ARG A 170 -1.79 11.75 17.20
CA ARG A 170 -2.91 10.99 17.76
C ARG A 170 -3.63 11.87 18.78
N GLU A 171 -4.88 12.16 18.50
CA GLU A 171 -5.70 13.03 19.33
C GLU A 171 -6.96 12.31 19.77
N VAL A 172 -7.43 12.61 20.95
CA VAL A 172 -8.75 12.22 21.41
C VAL A 172 -9.51 13.48 21.78
N VAL A 173 -10.64 13.67 21.12
CA VAL A 173 -11.52 14.78 21.39
C VAL A 173 -12.90 14.28 21.78
N TYR A 174 -13.61 15.08 22.57
CA TYR A 174 -15.01 14.83 22.89
C TYR A 174 -15.88 15.83 22.15
N VAL A 175 -16.80 15.32 21.36
CA VAL A 175 -17.74 16.12 20.57
C VAL A 175 -19.07 16.11 21.28
N GLU A 176 -19.55 17.30 21.66
CA GLU A 176 -20.88 17.47 22.22
C GLU A 176 -21.94 17.18 21.16
N THR A 177 -22.89 16.35 21.47
CA THR A 177 -24.01 16.01 20.59
C THR A 177 -25.20 16.94 20.82
N GLY A 178 -26.28 16.78 20.04
CA GLY A 178 -27.55 17.44 20.30
C GLY A 178 -28.46 16.68 21.27
N LEU A 179 -28.01 15.53 21.79
CA LEU A 179 -28.81 14.58 22.56
C LEU A 179 -28.41 14.63 24.04
N ASP A 180 -29.36 14.34 24.90
CA ASP A 180 -29.22 14.08 26.35
C ASP A 180 -29.91 12.74 26.57
N SER A 181 -29.15 11.64 26.39
CA SER A 181 -29.75 10.28 26.38
C SER A 181 -29.95 9.71 27.82
N ASP A 182 -29.23 10.23 28.79
CA ASP A 182 -29.36 9.83 30.20
C ASP A 182 -30.20 10.79 31.04
N GLN A 183 -30.68 11.89 30.41
CA GLN A 183 -31.58 12.89 31.00
C GLN A 183 -30.97 13.60 32.22
N ASP A 184 -29.67 13.82 32.23
CA ASP A 184 -28.97 14.53 33.32
C ASP A 184 -28.98 16.05 33.14
N GLY A 185 -29.58 16.56 32.07
CA GLY A 185 -29.66 17.98 31.71
C GLY A 185 -28.42 18.51 30.98
N LYS A 186 -27.52 17.63 30.57
CA LYS A 186 -26.36 17.93 29.76
C LYS A 186 -26.39 17.15 28.46
N LYS A 187 -25.78 17.71 27.42
CA LYS A 187 -25.67 17.01 26.15
C LYS A 187 -24.61 15.90 26.22
N ASP A 188 -24.90 14.81 25.57
CA ASP A 188 -23.98 13.67 25.49
C ASP A 188 -22.69 14.02 24.73
N LEU A 189 -21.59 13.41 25.17
CA LEU A 189 -20.30 13.56 24.55
C LEU A 189 -19.90 12.29 23.79
N ILE A 190 -19.54 12.43 22.54
CA ILE A 190 -18.98 11.35 21.74
C ILE A 190 -17.46 11.47 21.74
N ARG A 191 -16.81 10.39 22.13
CA ARG A 191 -15.35 10.29 22.06
C ARG A 191 -14.92 9.99 20.63
N VAL A 192 -14.08 10.86 20.07
CA VAL A 192 -13.55 10.73 18.71
C VAL A 192 -12.02 10.58 18.78
N HIS A 193 -11.51 9.57 18.11
CA HIS A 193 -10.08 9.37 17.91
C HIS A 193 -9.69 9.91 16.55
N ILE A 194 -8.72 10.80 16.54
CA ILE A 194 -8.17 11.39 15.33
C ILE A 194 -6.75 10.87 15.14
N LEU A 195 -6.48 10.38 13.96
CA LEU A 195 -5.16 9.96 13.53
C LEU A 195 -4.81 10.75 12.26
N ARG A 196 -3.79 11.56 12.32
CA ARG A 196 -3.40 12.43 11.19
C ARG A 196 -1.89 12.61 11.12
N PRO A 197 -1.31 12.79 9.91
CA PRO A 197 0.08 13.22 9.80
C PRO A 197 0.24 14.66 10.27
N GLN A 198 1.46 15.02 10.63
CA GLN A 198 1.82 16.40 10.94
C GLN A 198 2.05 17.16 9.62
N THR A 199 1.07 17.91 9.17
CA THR A 199 1.13 18.69 7.95
C THR A 199 0.17 19.87 8.02
N ASP A 200 0.49 20.94 7.29
CA ASP A 200 -0.37 22.10 7.11
C ASP A 200 -1.29 21.97 5.87
N GLN A 201 -1.18 20.87 5.13
CA GLN A 201 -2.00 20.61 3.95
C GLN A 201 -3.43 20.20 4.35
N ALA A 202 -4.40 20.61 3.54
CA ALA A 202 -5.76 20.07 3.66
C ALA A 202 -5.75 18.58 3.27
N LEU A 203 -6.18 17.73 4.20
CA LEU A 203 -6.16 16.29 4.03
C LEU A 203 -7.56 15.73 3.75
N PRO A 204 -7.70 14.76 2.80
CA PRO A 204 -8.91 13.97 2.74
C PRO A 204 -9.11 13.25 4.07
N THR A 205 -10.30 13.35 4.63
CA THR A 205 -10.60 12.76 5.93
C THR A 205 -11.57 11.61 5.77
N THR A 206 -11.22 10.44 6.31
CA THR A 206 -12.15 9.31 6.43
C THR A 206 -12.78 9.35 7.83
N LEU A 207 -14.09 9.47 7.89
CA LEU A 207 -14.85 9.30 9.12
C LEU A 207 -15.41 7.88 9.18
N THR A 208 -15.09 7.16 10.25
CA THR A 208 -15.68 5.85 10.52
C THR A 208 -16.47 5.93 11.82
N ALA A 209 -17.79 5.81 11.72
CA ALA A 209 -18.66 5.64 12.86
C ALA A 209 -18.96 4.16 13.05
N SER A 210 -18.55 3.58 14.18
CA SER A 210 -18.77 2.17 14.46
C SER A 210 -18.92 1.93 15.96
N PRO A 211 -19.92 1.15 16.40
CA PRO A 211 -20.03 0.76 17.80
C PRO A 211 -18.94 -0.23 18.22
N TYR A 212 -18.18 -0.77 17.28
CA TYR A 212 -17.13 -1.76 17.53
C TYR A 212 -15.72 -1.14 17.64
N HIS A 213 -15.59 0.16 17.44
CA HIS A 213 -14.35 0.85 17.75
C HIS A 213 -14.20 1.00 19.25
N GLN A 214 -13.17 0.37 19.79
CA GLN A 214 -12.74 0.42 21.17
C GLN A 214 -13.52 -0.40 22.19
N GLY A 215 -12.88 -1.42 22.65
CA GLY A 215 -13.22 -2.15 23.86
C GLY A 215 -14.17 -3.32 23.67
N THR A 216 -14.87 -3.40 22.53
CA THR A 216 -15.73 -4.56 22.23
C THR A 216 -15.04 -5.58 21.35
N ASN A 217 -14.14 -5.17 20.46
CA ASN A 217 -13.50 -6.05 19.50
C ASN A 217 -12.52 -7.09 20.08
N PRO A 218 -11.66 -6.80 21.06
CA PRO A 218 -10.81 -7.83 21.65
C PRO A 218 -11.59 -8.95 22.29
N VAL A 219 -12.79 -8.65 22.74
CA VAL A 219 -13.66 -9.59 23.43
C VAL A 219 -14.56 -10.36 22.46
N ALA A 220 -14.96 -9.74 21.37
CA ALA A 220 -15.77 -10.40 20.33
C ALA A 220 -15.01 -11.49 19.57
N ASN A 221 -13.70 -11.35 19.43
CA ASN A 221 -12.83 -12.35 18.83
C ASN A 221 -12.34 -13.42 19.80
N ASP A 222 -12.46 -13.18 21.10
CA ASP A 222 -12.25 -14.19 22.11
C ASP A 222 -13.58 -14.96 22.27
N LYS A 223 -13.61 -16.23 21.91
CA LYS A 223 -14.75 -17.13 22.10
C LYS A 223 -15.23 -17.22 23.58
N LYS A 224 -14.58 -16.54 24.47
CA LYS A 224 -15.00 -16.31 25.85
C LYS A 224 -15.96 -15.10 25.90
N MET A 225 -17.19 -15.34 25.50
CA MET A 225 -18.27 -14.39 25.77
C MET A 225 -18.27 -14.00 27.23
N HIS A 226 -18.44 -12.70 27.52
CA HIS A 226 -18.72 -12.28 28.88
C HIS A 226 -19.95 -12.99 29.40
N LYS A 227 -19.77 -13.87 30.36
CA LYS A 227 -20.87 -14.34 31.18
C LYS A 227 -21.22 -13.19 32.08
N MET A 228 -22.40 -12.63 31.90
CA MET A 228 -22.98 -11.75 32.91
C MET A 228 -23.37 -12.61 34.11
N GLU A 229 -22.57 -12.55 35.16
CA GLU A 229 -22.79 -13.31 36.37
C GLU A 229 -23.70 -12.58 37.38
N GLY A 230 -24.26 -11.44 37.00
CA GLY A 230 -25.13 -10.63 37.85
C GLY A 230 -26.47 -10.30 37.21
N LEU A 231 -27.48 -10.10 38.08
CA LEU A 231 -28.76 -9.57 37.65
C LEU A 231 -28.58 -8.13 37.18
N LEU A 232 -29.10 -7.81 35.99
CA LEU A 232 -29.18 -6.44 35.51
C LEU A 232 -30.13 -5.66 36.43
N SER A 233 -29.64 -4.57 36.99
CA SER A 233 -30.43 -3.59 37.68
C SER A 233 -30.44 -2.27 36.92
N SER A 234 -31.57 -1.56 36.89
CA SER A 234 -31.60 -0.20 36.36
C SER A 234 -30.72 0.69 37.23
N LYS A 235 -29.85 1.47 36.57
CA LYS A 235 -29.07 2.52 37.23
C LYS A 235 -29.90 3.81 37.26
N PRO A 236 -29.87 4.59 38.36
CA PRO A 236 -30.35 5.95 38.29
C PRO A 236 -29.51 6.74 37.29
N ALA A 237 -30.11 7.75 36.69
CA ALA A 237 -29.37 8.70 35.89
C ALA A 237 -28.17 9.24 36.68
N HIS A 238 -27.00 9.22 36.13
CA HIS A 238 -25.78 9.64 36.82
C HIS A 238 -25.04 10.69 36.00
N LYS A 239 -24.52 11.69 36.70
CA LYS A 239 -23.62 12.66 36.06
C LYS A 239 -22.34 11.96 35.67
N ILE A 240 -21.99 12.08 34.37
CA ILE A 240 -20.67 11.73 33.92
C ILE A 240 -19.80 12.98 34.09
N GLU A 241 -19.01 13.03 35.14
CA GLU A 241 -17.97 14.03 35.26
C GLU A 241 -16.80 13.59 34.34
N VAL A 242 -16.72 14.20 33.18
CA VAL A 242 -15.62 13.93 32.24
C VAL A 242 -14.56 14.99 32.48
N GLU A 243 -13.51 14.63 33.19
CA GLU A 243 -12.30 15.42 33.23
C GLU A 243 -11.56 15.21 31.90
N VAL A 244 -11.65 16.20 31.02
CA VAL A 244 -10.91 16.19 29.75
C VAL A 244 -9.46 16.48 30.05
N LYS A 245 -8.66 15.45 30.25
CA LYS A 245 -7.20 15.57 30.28
C LYS A 245 -6.67 15.36 28.86
N PRO A 246 -5.87 16.28 28.32
CA PRO A 246 -5.14 16.00 27.09
C PRO A 246 -4.29 14.76 27.30
N ILE A 247 -4.43 13.77 26.40
CA ILE A 247 -3.57 12.58 26.43
C ILE A 247 -2.17 13.05 26.06
N PRO A 248 -1.16 12.80 26.90
CA PRO A 248 0.21 13.14 26.54
C PRO A 248 0.57 12.49 25.21
N GLN A 249 1.18 13.26 24.32
CA GLN A 249 1.80 12.67 23.15
C GLN A 249 2.85 11.69 23.65
N VAL A 250 2.70 10.43 23.29
CA VAL A 250 3.75 9.44 23.52
C VAL A 250 4.80 9.71 22.46
N ALA A 251 5.96 10.17 22.94
CA ALA A 251 7.15 10.38 22.09
C ALA A 251 7.66 9.06 21.50
#